data_b9a9c295137075e864bf8062823c112e
#
_entry.id   b9a9c295137075e864bf8062823c112e
#
_cell.length_a   1.000
_cell.length_b   1.000
_cell.length_c   1.000
_cell.angle_alpha   90.00
_cell.angle_beta   90.00
_cell.angle_gamma   90.00
#
_symmetry.space_group_name_H-M   'P 1'
#
loop_
_entity.id
_entity.type
_entity.pdbx_description
1 polymer ?
#
loop_
_entity_poly.entity_id
_entity_poly.type
_entity_poly.pdbx_seq_one_letter_code
_entity_poly.pdbx_strand_id
1 'polypeptide(L)'
;MRTVLVVDAANVVGARADGWWKDRPGAARRLHEELLVADLPQDEIVLVLEGQAKQGVKAGRDAHVRCVHAARDGDRTIVEQAQAAAEAGRQVTVVSADRALQARVAACGALAVGPVWLLDRLG
;
A
#
# COMPACT_ATOMS: atom_id res chain seq x y z
N MET A 1 -3.00 18.88 9.02
CA MET A 1 -3.46 17.48 9.19
C MET A 1 -2.53 16.57 8.40
N ARG A 2 -2.04 15.52 9.03
CA ARG A 2 -1.19 14.56 8.34
C ARG A 2 -1.99 13.69 7.38
N THR A 3 -1.37 13.34 6.26
CA THR A 3 -1.98 12.49 5.23
C THR A 3 -1.20 11.18 5.13
N VAL A 4 -1.93 10.08 4.97
CA VAL A 4 -1.36 8.74 4.90
C VAL A 4 -1.90 8.02 3.67
N LEU A 5 -1.01 7.40 2.92
CA LEU A 5 -1.37 6.53 1.80
C LEU A 5 -1.09 5.08 2.22
N VAL A 6 -2.13 4.26 2.28
CA VAL A 6 -1.99 2.82 2.56
C VAL A 6 -2.05 2.08 1.24
N VAL A 7 -0.99 1.35 0.91
CA VAL A 7 -0.84 0.70 -0.39
C VAL A 7 -0.99 -0.81 -0.26
N ASP A 8 -1.99 -1.37 -0.95
CA ASP A 8 -2.17 -2.80 -1.14
C ASP A 8 -1.18 -3.27 -2.22
N ALA A 9 -0.01 -3.71 -1.80
CA ALA A 9 1.07 -4.06 -2.72
C ALA A 9 0.66 -5.14 -3.71
N ALA A 10 -0.08 -6.16 -3.26
CA ALA A 10 -0.50 -7.26 -4.14
C ALA A 10 -1.35 -6.74 -5.31
N ASN A 11 -2.27 -5.81 -5.04
CA ASN A 11 -3.13 -5.23 -6.07
C ASN A 11 -2.35 -4.32 -7.03
N VAL A 12 -1.42 -3.53 -6.52
CA VAL A 12 -0.61 -2.62 -7.35
C VAL A 12 0.35 -3.40 -8.23
N VAL A 13 1.08 -4.35 -7.64
CA VAL A 13 2.00 -5.23 -8.39
C VAL A 13 1.21 -6.04 -9.41
N GLY A 14 0.07 -6.60 -9.02
CA GLY A 14 -0.78 -7.41 -9.90
C GLY A 14 -1.36 -6.64 -11.08
N ALA A 15 -1.44 -5.31 -11.00
CA ALA A 15 -1.93 -4.48 -12.09
C ALA A 15 -0.88 -4.23 -13.20
N ARG A 16 0.38 -4.63 -12.96
CA ARG A 16 1.46 -4.46 -13.95
C ARG A 16 1.63 -5.73 -14.79
N ALA A 17 1.83 -5.55 -16.09
CA ALA A 17 2.07 -6.64 -17.04
C ALA A 17 3.59 -6.83 -17.20
N ASP A 18 4.30 -7.09 -16.11
CA ASP A 18 5.77 -7.12 -16.07
C ASP A 18 6.36 -8.45 -15.60
N GLY A 19 5.53 -9.51 -15.51
CA GLY A 19 6.00 -10.82 -15.05
C GLY A 19 6.22 -10.91 -13.54
N TRP A 20 5.55 -10.08 -12.76
CA TRP A 20 5.69 -10.01 -11.30
C TRP A 20 5.52 -11.36 -10.60
N TRP A 21 4.70 -12.25 -11.16
CA TRP A 21 4.43 -13.58 -10.57
C TRP A 21 5.65 -14.50 -10.58
N LYS A 22 6.65 -14.19 -11.40
CA LYS A 22 7.91 -14.97 -11.50
C LYS A 22 8.88 -14.62 -10.38
N ASP A 23 8.77 -13.42 -9.83
CA ASP A 23 9.66 -12.94 -8.75
C ASP A 23 8.88 -11.94 -7.88
N ARG A 24 8.05 -12.46 -7.00
CA ARG A 24 7.21 -11.64 -6.13
C ARG A 24 8.04 -10.77 -5.16
N PRO A 25 9.12 -11.29 -4.54
CA PRO A 25 9.98 -10.44 -3.73
C PRO A 25 10.61 -9.30 -4.51
N GLY A 26 11.09 -9.57 -5.73
CA GLY A 26 11.69 -8.53 -6.59
C GLY A 26 10.68 -7.48 -7.00
N ALA A 27 9.44 -7.87 -7.31
CA ALA A 27 8.37 -6.93 -7.64
C ALA A 27 8.04 -6.01 -6.45
N ALA A 28 8.00 -6.57 -5.24
CA ALA A 28 7.77 -5.80 -4.03
C ALA A 28 8.92 -4.81 -3.77
N ARG A 29 10.15 -5.25 -3.99
CA ARG A 29 11.34 -4.39 -3.82
C ARG A 29 11.30 -3.22 -4.79
N ARG A 30 10.96 -3.47 -6.06
CA ARG A 30 10.83 -2.41 -7.07
C ARG A 30 9.78 -1.37 -6.67
N LEU A 31 8.61 -1.84 -6.22
CA LEU A 31 7.55 -0.93 -5.79
C LEU A 31 8.00 -0.09 -4.59
N HIS A 32 8.66 -0.70 -3.63
CA HIS A 32 9.19 0.02 -2.47
C HIS A 32 10.18 1.12 -2.90
N GLU A 33 11.10 0.79 -3.78
CA GLU A 33 12.08 1.76 -4.30
C GLU A 33 11.40 2.91 -5.04
N GLU A 34 10.39 2.60 -5.85
CA GLU A 34 9.63 3.63 -6.55
C GLU A 34 8.88 4.56 -5.58
N LEU A 35 8.31 4.00 -4.52
CA LEU A 35 7.61 4.81 -3.51
C LEU A 35 8.57 5.71 -2.72
N LEU A 36 9.80 5.26 -2.51
CA LEU A 36 10.81 6.07 -1.81
C LEU A 36 11.18 7.34 -2.58
N VAL A 37 11.16 7.29 -3.91
CA VAL A 37 11.57 8.43 -4.76
C VAL A 37 10.40 9.18 -5.38
N ALA A 38 9.17 8.64 -5.32
CA ALA A 38 8.02 9.27 -5.92
C ALA A 38 7.63 10.56 -5.20
N ASP A 39 7.20 11.54 -5.98
CA ASP A 39 6.67 12.79 -5.44
C ASP A 39 5.15 12.65 -5.28
N LEU A 40 4.75 12.14 -4.12
CA LEU A 40 3.35 11.93 -3.79
C LEU A 40 2.90 12.97 -2.74
N PRO A 41 1.62 13.36 -2.77
CA PRO A 41 1.14 14.40 -1.84
C PRO A 41 1.04 13.95 -0.38
N GLN A 42 1.05 12.65 -0.12
CA GLN A 42 0.91 12.13 1.23
C GLN A 42 2.23 12.23 2.02
N ASP A 43 2.08 12.55 3.32
CA ASP A 43 3.23 12.70 4.23
C ASP A 43 3.86 11.35 4.59
N GLU A 44 3.05 10.30 4.65
CA GLU A 44 3.48 8.95 5.01
C GLU A 44 2.86 7.94 4.07
N ILE A 45 3.65 6.93 3.71
CA ILE A 45 3.19 5.79 2.90
C ILE A 45 3.34 4.53 3.74
N VAL A 46 2.27 3.74 3.82
CA VAL A 46 2.28 2.43 4.46
C VAL A 46 2.13 1.38 3.37
N LEU A 47 3.21 0.63 3.12
CA LEU A 47 3.23 -0.43 2.12
C LEU A 47 2.95 -1.76 2.80
N VAL A 48 1.80 -2.38 2.48
CA VAL A 48 1.40 -3.66 3.05
C VAL A 48 1.78 -4.79 2.12
N LEU A 49 2.64 -5.69 2.60
CA LEU A 49 3.11 -6.87 1.87
C LEU A 49 2.53 -8.14 2.47
N GLU A 50 2.18 -9.09 1.59
CA GLU A 50 1.69 -10.40 1.98
C GLU A 50 2.45 -11.51 1.23
N GLY A 51 2.38 -12.74 1.76
CA GLY A 51 2.95 -13.91 1.11
C GLY A 51 4.45 -13.77 0.83
N GLN A 52 4.86 -14.24 -0.34
CA GLN A 52 6.27 -14.25 -0.74
C GLN A 52 6.84 -12.84 -0.94
N ALA A 53 5.99 -11.86 -1.22
CA ALA A 53 6.42 -10.47 -1.39
C ALA A 53 7.13 -9.94 -0.15
N LYS A 54 6.81 -10.45 1.04
CA LYS A 54 7.44 -10.06 2.30
C LYS A 54 8.95 -10.27 2.32
N GLN A 55 9.45 -11.20 1.52
CA GLN A 55 10.88 -11.49 1.44
C GLN A 55 11.66 -10.39 0.70
N GLY A 56 10.97 -9.55 -0.05
CA GLY A 56 11.61 -8.50 -0.85
C GLY A 56 11.96 -7.24 -0.09
N VAL A 57 11.23 -6.94 0.99
CA VAL A 57 11.42 -5.72 1.78
C VAL A 57 11.23 -6.06 3.25
N LYS A 58 12.14 -5.63 4.10
CA LYS A 58 12.02 -5.82 5.55
C LYS A 58 10.89 -4.94 6.09
N ALA A 59 10.19 -5.45 7.11
CA ALA A 59 9.22 -4.63 7.84
C ALA A 59 9.94 -3.50 8.57
N GLY A 60 9.31 -2.34 8.61
CA GLY A 60 9.87 -1.18 9.28
C GLY A 60 9.83 0.06 8.42
N ARG A 61 10.35 1.14 8.99
CA ARG A 61 10.33 2.45 8.33
C ARG A 61 11.63 2.70 7.57
N ASP A 62 11.47 3.22 6.35
CA ASP A 62 12.55 3.74 5.54
C ASP A 62 12.06 5.10 5.01
N ALA A 63 12.63 6.18 5.53
CA ALA A 63 12.20 7.55 5.24
C ALA A 63 10.69 7.73 5.51
N HIS A 64 9.90 8.18 4.53
CA HIS A 64 8.45 8.37 4.65
C HIS A 64 7.64 7.10 4.32
N VAL A 65 8.31 5.99 4.01
CA VAL A 65 7.66 4.72 3.68
C VAL A 65 7.84 3.73 4.83
N ARG A 66 6.72 3.24 5.34
CA ARG A 66 6.73 2.18 6.36
C ARG A 66 6.19 0.90 5.74
N CYS A 67 6.98 -0.15 5.77
CA CYS A 67 6.60 -1.47 5.26
C CYS A 67 6.01 -2.31 6.38
N VAL A 68 4.84 -2.86 6.16
CA VAL A 68 4.13 -3.71 7.11
C VAL A 68 3.91 -5.08 6.48
N HIS A 69 4.29 -6.13 7.20
CA HIS A 69 4.08 -7.52 6.77
C HIS A 69 2.77 -8.05 7.33
N ALA A 70 1.83 -8.41 6.44
CA ALA A 70 0.59 -9.04 6.85
C ALA A 70 0.85 -10.48 7.28
N ALA A 71 0.19 -10.92 8.36
CA ALA A 71 0.33 -12.29 8.86
C ALA A 71 -0.32 -13.32 7.93
N ARG A 72 -1.36 -12.88 7.19
CA ARG A 72 -2.12 -13.72 6.26
C ARG A 72 -2.31 -12.93 4.97
N ASP A 73 -3.56 -12.84 4.45
CA ASP A 73 -3.86 -11.94 3.34
C ASP A 73 -3.73 -10.47 3.80
N GLY A 74 -3.52 -9.58 2.85
CA GLY A 74 -3.27 -8.18 3.15
C GLY A 74 -4.50 -7.39 3.59
N ASP A 75 -5.71 -7.88 3.30
CA ASP A 75 -6.95 -7.11 3.46
C ASP A 75 -7.18 -6.66 4.90
N ARG A 76 -7.04 -7.59 5.84
CA ARG A 76 -7.23 -7.30 7.26
C ARG A 76 -6.22 -6.27 7.75
N THR A 77 -4.95 -6.44 7.37
CA THR A 77 -3.88 -5.53 7.76
C THR A 77 -4.11 -4.14 7.18
N ILE A 78 -4.56 -4.05 5.92
CA ILE A 78 -4.87 -2.77 5.29
C ILE A 78 -5.97 -2.04 6.05
N VAL A 79 -7.05 -2.74 6.40
CA VAL A 79 -8.14 -2.14 7.18
C VAL A 79 -7.65 -1.68 8.55
N GLU A 80 -6.85 -2.49 9.23
CA GLU A 80 -6.29 -2.13 10.54
C GLU A 80 -5.41 -0.88 10.45
N GLN A 81 -4.56 -0.78 9.44
CA GLN A 81 -3.70 0.38 9.23
C GLN A 81 -4.52 1.64 8.90
N ALA A 82 -5.52 1.51 8.03
CA ALA A 82 -6.39 2.62 7.67
C ALA A 82 -7.19 3.11 8.88
N GLN A 83 -7.75 2.20 9.66
CA GLN A 83 -8.53 2.52 10.85
C GLN A 83 -7.67 3.21 11.91
N ALA A 84 -6.48 2.68 12.19
CA ALA A 84 -5.57 3.26 13.17
C ALA A 84 -5.15 4.68 12.78
N ALA A 85 -4.88 4.92 11.49
CA ALA A 85 -4.51 6.24 11.00
C ALA A 85 -5.68 7.22 11.09
N ALA A 86 -6.90 6.77 10.75
CA ALA A 86 -8.11 7.59 10.85
C ALA A 86 -8.42 7.97 12.30
N GLU A 87 -8.29 7.01 13.21
CA GLU A 87 -8.49 7.25 14.66
C GLU A 87 -7.45 8.21 15.23
N ALA A 88 -6.27 8.27 14.63
CA ALA A 88 -5.21 9.22 15.00
C ALA A 88 -5.45 10.62 14.39
N GLY A 89 -6.57 10.85 13.72
CA GLY A 89 -6.93 12.13 13.13
C GLY A 89 -6.27 12.42 11.79
N ARG A 90 -5.72 11.40 11.12
CA ARG A 90 -5.06 11.57 9.82
C ARG A 90 -6.04 11.40 8.68
N GLN A 91 -5.76 12.06 7.55
CA GLN A 91 -6.49 11.81 6.31
C GLN A 91 -5.86 10.58 5.64
N VAL A 92 -6.69 9.58 5.34
CA VAL A 92 -6.23 8.29 4.83
C VAL A 92 -6.75 8.07 3.42
N THR A 93 -5.84 7.69 2.52
CA THR A 93 -6.17 7.18 1.19
C THR A 93 -5.64 5.76 1.08
N VAL A 94 -6.46 4.83 0.59
CA VAL A 94 -6.09 3.43 0.41
C VAL A 94 -6.07 3.10 -1.07
N VAL A 95 -4.99 2.46 -1.53
CA VAL A 95 -4.84 2.01 -2.91
C VAL A 95 -5.13 0.51 -2.98
N SER A 96 -6.23 0.14 -3.60
CA SER A 96 -6.61 -1.26 -3.86
C SER A 96 -7.65 -1.33 -4.96
N ALA A 97 -7.62 -2.41 -5.76
CA ALA A 97 -8.64 -2.70 -6.76
C ALA A 97 -9.81 -3.51 -6.19
N ASP A 98 -9.67 -4.04 -4.99
CA ASP A 98 -10.69 -4.88 -4.35
C ASP A 98 -11.85 -4.02 -3.85
N ARG A 99 -13.04 -4.20 -4.45
CA ARG A 99 -14.23 -3.39 -4.12
C ARG A 99 -14.72 -3.62 -2.70
N ALA A 100 -14.64 -4.84 -2.20
CA ALA A 100 -15.05 -5.14 -0.82
C ALA A 100 -14.11 -4.44 0.17
N LEU A 101 -12.81 -4.46 -0.12
CA LEU A 101 -11.82 -3.76 0.69
C LEU A 101 -12.03 -2.25 0.65
N GLN A 102 -12.29 -1.71 -0.55
CA GLN A 102 -12.59 -0.28 -0.71
C GLN A 102 -13.78 0.15 0.15
N ALA A 103 -14.84 -0.66 0.17
CA ALA A 103 -16.02 -0.37 0.99
C ALA A 103 -15.69 -0.40 2.49
N ARG A 104 -14.86 -1.35 2.92
CA ARG A 104 -14.47 -1.48 4.32
C ARG A 104 -13.64 -0.28 4.79
N VAL A 105 -12.71 0.18 3.99
CA VAL A 105 -11.88 1.34 4.36
C VAL A 105 -12.67 2.64 4.27
N ALA A 106 -13.62 2.75 3.34
CA ALA A 106 -14.52 3.90 3.27
C ALA A 106 -15.36 4.02 4.54
N ALA A 107 -15.78 2.89 5.12
CA ALA A 107 -16.52 2.87 6.37
C ALA A 107 -15.68 3.41 7.55
N CYS A 108 -14.35 3.37 7.45
CA CYS A 108 -13.43 3.96 8.43
C CYS A 108 -13.15 5.45 8.16
N GLY A 109 -13.74 6.02 7.12
CA GLY A 109 -13.52 7.42 6.74
C GLY A 109 -12.36 7.62 5.76
N ALA A 110 -11.78 6.54 5.21
CA ALA A 110 -10.70 6.63 4.24
C ALA A 110 -11.25 6.83 2.82
N LEU A 111 -10.46 7.48 1.98
CA LEU A 111 -10.69 7.56 0.55
C LEU A 111 -10.08 6.32 -0.11
N ALA A 112 -10.78 5.70 -1.05
CA ALA A 112 -10.26 4.54 -1.78
C ALA A 112 -9.99 4.92 -3.24
N VAL A 113 -8.82 4.50 -3.75
CA VAL A 113 -8.42 4.69 -5.16
C VAL A 113 -7.89 3.37 -5.71
N GLY A 114 -7.92 3.22 -7.03
CA GLY A 114 -7.41 2.02 -7.68
C GLY A 114 -5.90 2.07 -7.94
N PRO A 115 -5.30 0.91 -8.30
CA PRO A 115 -3.85 0.84 -8.57
C PRO A 115 -3.37 1.78 -9.67
N VAL A 116 -4.17 2.03 -10.71
CA VAL A 116 -3.80 2.90 -11.81
C VAL A 116 -3.54 4.33 -11.32
N TRP A 117 -4.32 4.80 -10.34
CA TRP A 117 -4.07 6.11 -9.74
C TRP A 117 -2.63 6.22 -9.23
N LEU A 118 -2.14 5.18 -8.56
CA LEU A 118 -0.77 5.17 -8.03
C LEU A 118 0.26 4.98 -9.15
N LEU A 119 0.04 4.02 -10.04
CA LEU A 119 0.98 3.70 -11.11
C LEU A 119 1.24 4.90 -12.01
N ASP A 120 0.22 5.70 -12.30
CA ASP A 120 0.35 6.92 -13.10
C ASP A 120 1.28 7.94 -12.43
N ARG A 121 1.41 7.90 -11.12
CA ARG A 121 2.22 8.84 -10.32
C ARG A 121 3.63 8.33 -10.05
N LEU A 122 3.88 7.07 -10.30
CA LEU A 122 5.21 6.48 -10.10
C LEU A 122 6.12 6.67 -11.33
N GLY A 123 5.55 7.11 -12.41
CA GLY A 123 6.29 7.33 -13.64
C GLY A 123 6.14 6.18 -14.59
#